data_20e73c68db5a6ab2b9e2471545165f2d
#
_entry.id   20e73c68db5a6ab2b9e2471545165f2d
#
_cell.length_a   1.000
_cell.length_b   1.000
_cell.length_c   1.000
_cell.angle_alpha   90.00
_cell.angle_beta   90.00
_cell.angle_gamma   90.00
#
_symmetry.space_group_name_H-M   'P 1'
#
loop_
_entity.id
_entity.type
_entity.pdbx_description
1 polymer ?
#
loop_
_entity_poly.entity_id
_entity_poly.type
_entity_poly.pdbx_seq_one_letter_code
_entity_poly.pdbx_strand_id
1 'polypeptide(L)'
;DKATKNKMLKEAQEYNQSLVNTKLYDPFSTTGKPSEEYMNLLNVSSDGMMAYLQIPKIDVKLPIYHSTNNGVLQKGVGHMEGSSLPIGGTSTHAVLSGHRGLPNSKLFTDLDKMKVGDIFYISVLGDTLAYEVDQIKTVLPSQTDDIEIVDGEDYVTLVTCTPYSVNTHRLLVRGKRTDYKEAIKKTPNEVNNDIHIPYEVKLAFLSFIIIGIIIFIWRRR
;
A
#
# COMPACT_ATOMS: atom_id res chain seq x y z
N ASP A 1 -18.51 5.51 8.32
CA ASP A 1 -19.59 5.98 7.44
C ASP A 1 -19.03 6.91 6.34
N LYS A 2 -19.85 7.33 5.37
CA LYS A 2 -19.43 8.16 4.23
C LYS A 2 -18.93 9.56 4.66
N ALA A 3 -19.49 10.12 5.69
CA ALA A 3 -19.11 11.45 6.20
C ALA A 3 -17.70 11.39 6.82
N THR A 4 -17.42 10.36 7.62
CA THR A 4 -16.10 10.11 8.21
C THR A 4 -15.04 9.88 7.12
N LYS A 5 -15.35 9.07 6.10
CA LYS A 5 -14.46 8.86 4.96
C LYS A 5 -14.11 10.17 4.26
N ASN A 6 -15.11 10.98 3.95
CA ASN A 6 -14.91 12.27 3.25
C ASN A 6 -14.08 13.24 4.09
N LYS A 7 -14.29 13.28 5.41
CA LYS A 7 -13.49 14.10 6.32
C LYS A 7 -12.02 13.67 6.30
N MET A 8 -11.75 12.37 6.51
CA MET A 8 -10.38 11.84 6.50
C MET A 8 -9.67 12.08 5.16
N LEU A 9 -10.39 11.92 4.06
CA LEU A 9 -9.85 12.18 2.72
C LEU A 9 -9.48 13.65 2.54
N LYS A 10 -10.33 14.57 2.99
CA LYS A 10 -10.07 16.01 2.92
C LYS A 10 -8.85 16.40 3.74
N GLU A 11 -8.76 15.94 4.99
CA GLU A 11 -7.63 16.20 5.88
C GLU A 11 -6.32 15.67 5.27
N ALA A 12 -6.36 14.47 4.68
CA ALA A 12 -5.21 13.89 3.99
C ALA A 12 -4.80 14.67 2.72
N GLN A 13 -5.77 15.21 1.97
CA GLN A 13 -5.51 16.07 0.82
C GLN A 13 -4.88 17.41 1.24
N GLU A 14 -5.37 18.04 2.31
CA GLU A 14 -4.82 19.27 2.87
C GLU A 14 -3.37 19.07 3.33
N TYR A 15 -3.09 17.94 4.01
CA TYR A 15 -1.72 17.56 4.37
C TYR A 15 -0.83 17.42 3.12
N ASN A 16 -1.26 16.67 2.10
CA ASN A 16 -0.49 16.48 0.88
C ASN A 16 -0.17 17.83 0.18
N GLN A 17 -1.13 18.77 0.18
CA GLN A 17 -0.93 20.11 -0.39
C GLN A 17 0.05 20.95 0.43
N SER A 18 0.18 20.71 1.73
CA SER A 18 1.10 21.44 2.60
C SER A 18 2.57 21.04 2.43
N LEU A 19 2.85 19.91 1.76
CA LEU A 19 4.20 19.34 1.63
C LEU A 19 5.09 20.00 0.58
N VAL A 20 4.66 21.07 -0.04
CA VAL A 20 5.44 21.78 -1.06
C VAL A 20 6.80 22.18 -0.49
N ASN A 21 7.89 21.72 -1.14
CA ASN A 21 9.28 21.91 -0.73
C ASN A 21 9.70 21.23 0.58
N THR A 22 8.98 20.22 1.07
CA THR A 22 9.43 19.42 2.20
C THR A 22 10.62 18.56 1.79
N LYS A 23 11.76 18.73 2.50
CA LYS A 23 12.95 17.92 2.27
C LYS A 23 12.80 16.56 2.97
N LEU A 24 12.98 15.50 2.21
CA LEU A 24 12.93 14.13 2.71
C LEU A 24 14.31 13.61 3.13
N TYR A 25 14.33 12.59 3.97
CA TYR A 25 15.53 11.91 4.47
C TYR A 25 15.47 10.43 4.11
N ASP A 26 16.54 9.69 4.45
CA ASP A 26 16.49 8.24 4.38
C ASP A 26 15.43 7.69 5.35
N PRO A 27 14.40 6.97 4.88
CA PRO A 27 13.33 6.47 5.72
C PRO A 27 13.79 5.47 6.81
N PHE A 28 14.97 4.88 6.67
CA PHE A 28 15.56 3.97 7.66
C PHE A 28 16.44 4.69 8.71
N SER A 29 16.67 5.98 8.57
CA SER A 29 17.44 6.80 9.52
C SER A 29 16.57 7.57 10.53
N THR A 30 15.24 7.41 10.46
CA THR A 30 14.29 8.15 11.29
C THR A 30 14.43 7.75 12.76
N THR A 31 14.87 8.70 13.60
CA THR A 31 15.07 8.49 15.05
C THR A 31 14.05 9.25 15.91
N GLY A 32 13.30 10.18 15.33
CA GLY A 32 12.31 11.00 16.02
C GLY A 32 10.97 10.30 16.24
N LYS A 33 10.18 10.83 17.17
CA LYS A 33 8.75 10.50 17.25
C LYS A 33 8.02 11.25 16.14
N PRO A 34 7.10 10.59 15.40
CA PRO A 34 6.26 11.28 14.44
C PRO A 34 5.39 12.33 15.13
N SER A 35 5.01 13.37 14.39
CA SER A 35 4.14 14.42 14.92
C SER A 35 2.74 13.88 15.24
N GLU A 36 2.11 14.46 16.27
CA GLU A 36 0.77 14.05 16.67
C GLU A 36 -0.26 14.35 15.57
N GLU A 37 -0.09 15.48 14.87
CA GLU A 37 -0.93 15.86 13.74
C GLU A 37 -0.90 14.79 12.65
N TYR A 38 0.29 14.37 12.21
CA TYR A 38 0.47 13.32 11.21
C TYR A 38 -0.13 11.97 11.68
N MET A 39 0.08 11.60 12.94
CA MET A 39 -0.43 10.33 13.49
C MET A 39 -1.96 10.24 13.54
N ASN A 40 -2.66 11.36 13.50
CA ASN A 40 -4.12 11.42 13.49
C ASN A 40 -4.71 11.32 12.06
N LEU A 41 -3.91 11.56 11.01
CA LEU A 41 -4.35 11.49 9.62
C LEU A 41 -4.51 10.02 9.18
N LEU A 42 -5.60 9.68 8.51
CA LEU A 42 -5.90 8.31 8.03
C LEU A 42 -5.79 7.22 9.12
N ASN A 43 -5.90 7.56 10.39
CA ASN A 43 -5.82 6.61 11.50
C ASN A 43 -7.17 5.88 11.67
N VAL A 44 -7.44 4.93 10.77
CA VAL A 44 -8.75 4.27 10.64
C VAL A 44 -9.05 3.33 11.80
N SER A 45 -8.05 2.63 12.31
CA SER A 45 -8.17 1.56 13.33
C SER A 45 -7.55 1.89 14.68
N SER A 46 -7.10 3.15 14.87
CA SER A 46 -6.47 3.64 16.12
C SER A 46 -5.17 2.92 16.51
N ASP A 47 -4.65 2.02 15.67
CA ASP A 47 -3.38 1.30 15.84
C ASP A 47 -2.25 1.82 14.94
N GLY A 48 -2.53 2.93 14.22
CA GLY A 48 -1.63 3.56 13.26
C GLY A 48 -1.66 2.98 11.87
N MET A 49 -2.57 2.04 11.56
CA MET A 49 -2.76 1.53 10.21
C MET A 49 -3.57 2.53 9.38
N MET A 50 -3.06 2.89 8.19
CA MET A 50 -3.71 3.82 7.28
C MET A 50 -4.22 3.18 5.98
N ALA A 51 -3.60 2.11 5.52
CA ALA A 51 -3.89 1.49 4.22
C ALA A 51 -3.33 0.07 4.14
N TYR A 52 -3.56 -0.61 3.02
CA TYR A 52 -2.91 -1.87 2.65
C TYR A 52 -2.15 -1.72 1.34
N LEU A 53 -0.97 -2.32 1.28
CA LEU A 53 -0.17 -2.50 0.07
C LEU A 53 -0.32 -3.94 -0.42
N GLN A 54 -0.58 -4.11 -1.72
CA GLN A 54 -0.56 -5.41 -2.39
C GLN A 54 0.38 -5.35 -3.59
N ILE A 55 1.32 -6.32 -3.66
CA ILE A 55 2.26 -6.47 -4.78
C ILE A 55 2.13 -7.90 -5.30
N PRO A 56 1.26 -8.13 -6.29
CA PRO A 56 0.93 -9.47 -6.78
C PRO A 56 2.15 -10.26 -7.24
N LYS A 57 3.00 -9.63 -8.03
CA LYS A 57 4.22 -10.23 -8.62
C LYS A 57 5.10 -10.99 -7.63
N ILE A 58 5.12 -10.56 -6.38
CA ILE A 58 5.97 -11.13 -5.33
C ILE A 58 5.15 -11.66 -4.15
N ASP A 59 3.83 -11.81 -4.33
CA ASP A 59 2.89 -12.32 -3.32
C ASP A 59 3.06 -11.59 -1.96
N VAL A 60 2.91 -10.26 -2.00
CA VAL A 60 2.96 -9.38 -0.83
C VAL A 60 1.60 -8.72 -0.63
N LYS A 61 1.06 -8.84 0.59
CA LYS A 61 -0.11 -8.09 1.08
C LYS A 61 0.16 -7.67 2.52
N LEU A 62 0.40 -6.39 2.72
CA LEU A 62 0.90 -5.84 3.98
C LEU A 62 0.13 -4.59 4.40
N PRO A 63 -0.14 -4.41 5.71
CA PRO A 63 -0.63 -3.15 6.22
C PRO A 63 0.44 -2.06 6.11
N ILE A 64 -0.02 -0.84 5.79
CA ILE A 64 0.77 0.37 5.81
C ILE A 64 0.46 1.10 7.11
N TYR A 65 1.48 1.40 7.90
CA TYR A 65 1.39 2.11 9.16
C TYR A 65 2.05 3.47 9.09
N HIS A 66 1.66 4.36 9.98
CA HIS A 66 2.38 5.61 10.20
C HIS A 66 3.81 5.37 10.67
N SER A 67 4.72 6.22 10.18
CA SER A 67 6.13 6.23 10.55
C SER A 67 6.94 5.06 9.97
N THR A 68 8.25 5.27 9.92
CA THR A 68 9.25 4.28 9.52
C THR A 68 10.14 3.87 10.70
N ASN A 69 9.62 4.02 11.93
CA ASN A 69 10.35 3.54 13.09
C ASN A 69 10.49 2.01 13.09
N ASN A 70 11.49 1.51 13.81
CA ASN A 70 11.83 0.08 13.82
C ASN A 70 10.65 -0.82 14.23
N GLY A 71 9.82 -0.40 15.20
CA GLY A 71 8.66 -1.17 15.64
C GLY A 71 7.60 -1.35 14.55
N VAL A 72 7.43 -0.35 13.67
CA VAL A 72 6.55 -0.41 12.50
C VAL A 72 7.15 -1.32 11.45
N LEU A 73 8.42 -1.11 11.09
CA LEU A 73 9.09 -1.85 10.01
C LEU A 73 9.27 -3.35 10.30
N GLN A 74 9.13 -3.77 11.56
CA GLN A 74 9.13 -5.20 11.92
C GLN A 74 7.79 -5.91 11.65
N LYS A 75 6.68 -5.18 11.63
CA LYS A 75 5.35 -5.77 11.49
C LYS A 75 4.67 -5.50 10.14
N GLY A 76 5.14 -4.52 9.38
CA GLY A 76 4.52 -4.12 8.12
C GLY A 76 5.32 -3.11 7.33
N VAL A 77 4.62 -2.36 6.51
CA VAL A 77 5.17 -1.26 5.72
C VAL A 77 4.98 0.04 6.49
N GLY A 78 6.04 0.83 6.57
CA GLY A 78 6.02 2.16 7.19
C GLY A 78 5.86 3.26 6.15
N HIS A 79 4.92 4.18 6.37
CA HIS A 79 4.81 5.40 5.59
C HIS A 79 5.74 6.46 6.17
N MET A 80 6.51 7.10 5.31
CA MET A 80 7.46 8.15 5.71
C MET A 80 6.74 9.47 5.95
N GLU A 81 6.77 9.98 7.20
CA GLU A 81 6.29 11.33 7.52
C GLU A 81 7.03 12.39 6.68
N GLY A 82 6.30 13.38 6.18
CA GLY A 82 6.83 14.40 5.25
C GLY A 82 6.72 14.01 3.78
N SER A 83 6.43 12.75 3.45
CA SER A 83 5.98 12.35 2.11
C SER A 83 4.45 12.39 2.02
N SER A 84 3.91 12.40 0.80
CA SER A 84 2.45 12.42 0.60
C SER A 84 1.79 11.19 1.20
N LEU A 85 0.65 11.36 1.88
CA LEU A 85 -0.20 10.26 2.30
C LEU A 85 -0.67 9.45 1.10
N PRO A 86 -0.82 8.12 1.20
CA PRO A 86 -1.02 7.22 0.07
C PRO A 86 -2.48 7.21 -0.43
N ILE A 87 -3.05 8.39 -0.64
CA ILE A 87 -4.40 8.61 -1.18
C ILE A 87 -4.39 8.95 -2.67
N GLY A 88 -3.19 9.06 -3.29
CA GLY A 88 -3.02 9.52 -4.66
C GLY A 88 -3.33 10.99 -4.85
N GLY A 89 -3.26 11.44 -6.08
CA GLY A 89 -3.55 12.80 -6.52
C GLY A 89 -2.41 13.46 -7.27
N THR A 90 -2.73 14.51 -8.02
CA THR A 90 -1.74 15.29 -8.77
C THR A 90 -0.72 15.94 -7.85
N SER A 91 0.55 15.92 -8.23
CA SER A 91 1.68 16.42 -7.45
C SER A 91 1.79 15.76 -6.07
N THR A 92 1.65 14.42 -6.03
CA THR A 92 1.86 13.63 -4.82
C THR A 92 2.94 12.57 -5.01
N HIS A 93 3.68 12.28 -3.95
CA HIS A 93 4.65 11.19 -3.91
C HIS A 93 4.67 10.55 -2.52
N ALA A 94 4.07 9.39 -2.36
CA ALA A 94 4.10 8.64 -1.12
C ALA A 94 5.34 7.75 -1.05
N VAL A 95 6.01 7.72 0.10
CA VAL A 95 7.20 6.88 0.34
C VAL A 95 6.86 5.80 1.35
N LEU A 96 6.96 4.54 0.92
CA LEU A 96 6.59 3.36 1.68
C LEU A 96 7.81 2.47 1.87
N SER A 97 8.19 2.21 3.13
CA SER A 97 9.40 1.48 3.47
C SER A 97 9.10 0.15 4.15
N GLY A 98 9.87 -0.86 3.81
CA GLY A 98 9.76 -2.18 4.42
C GLY A 98 11.12 -2.85 4.57
N HIS A 99 11.29 -3.62 5.64
CA HIS A 99 12.50 -4.41 5.85
C HIS A 99 12.69 -5.50 4.80
N ARG A 100 13.94 -5.89 4.61
CA ARG A 100 14.36 -7.00 3.79
C ARG A 100 15.17 -7.98 4.64
N GLY A 101 14.87 -9.28 4.50
CA GLY A 101 15.66 -10.33 5.15
C GLY A 101 15.39 -10.53 6.64
N LEU A 102 14.23 -10.19 7.15
CA LEU A 102 13.84 -10.58 8.50
C LEU A 102 13.57 -12.10 8.55
N PRO A 103 14.05 -12.82 9.59
CA PRO A 103 13.97 -14.29 9.66
C PRO A 103 12.53 -14.83 9.57
N ASN A 104 11.57 -14.11 10.12
CA ASN A 104 10.17 -14.57 10.27
C ASN A 104 9.17 -13.77 9.43
N SER A 105 9.63 -12.90 8.54
CA SER A 105 8.73 -12.02 7.80
C SER A 105 9.26 -11.70 6.41
N LYS A 106 8.47 -11.99 5.37
CA LYS A 106 8.85 -11.76 3.98
C LYS A 106 9.01 -10.27 3.66
N LEU A 107 8.08 -9.43 4.13
CA LEU A 107 8.01 -7.99 3.86
C LEU A 107 8.49 -7.64 2.43
N PHE A 108 9.54 -6.82 2.29
CA PHE A 108 10.13 -6.42 1.01
C PHE A 108 11.34 -7.27 0.58
N THR A 109 11.46 -8.51 1.10
CA THR A 109 12.59 -9.40 0.79
C THR A 109 12.75 -9.62 -0.72
N ASP A 110 11.66 -9.77 -1.44
CA ASP A 110 11.62 -10.04 -2.87
C ASP A 110 11.42 -8.78 -3.74
N LEU A 111 11.52 -7.57 -3.18
CA LEU A 111 11.27 -6.33 -3.93
C LEU A 111 12.22 -6.16 -5.14
N ASP A 112 13.40 -6.75 -5.09
CA ASP A 112 14.36 -6.77 -6.20
C ASP A 112 13.94 -7.64 -7.41
N LYS A 113 12.88 -8.43 -7.27
CA LYS A 113 12.30 -9.20 -8.38
C LYS A 113 11.31 -8.38 -9.22
N MET A 114 10.96 -7.18 -8.76
CA MET A 114 10.09 -6.25 -9.50
C MET A 114 10.78 -5.73 -10.76
N LYS A 115 9.98 -5.46 -11.79
CA LYS A 115 10.42 -4.92 -13.07
C LYS A 115 9.53 -3.75 -13.47
N VAL A 116 10.07 -2.87 -14.32
CA VAL A 116 9.27 -1.83 -14.99
C VAL A 116 8.09 -2.50 -15.73
N GLY A 117 6.89 -1.96 -15.54
CA GLY A 117 5.63 -2.50 -16.05
C GLY A 117 4.88 -3.41 -15.08
N ASP A 118 5.49 -3.87 -13.98
CA ASP A 118 4.77 -4.61 -12.93
C ASP A 118 3.80 -3.68 -12.17
N ILE A 119 2.74 -4.25 -11.63
CA ILE A 119 1.68 -3.51 -10.94
C ILE A 119 1.72 -3.77 -9.44
N PHE A 120 1.43 -2.72 -8.67
CA PHE A 120 1.07 -2.86 -7.26
C PHE A 120 -0.13 -1.97 -6.93
N TYR A 121 -0.79 -2.27 -5.82
CA TYR A 121 -2.03 -1.62 -5.41
C TYR A 121 -1.94 -1.08 -4.00
N ILE A 122 -2.64 0.03 -3.75
CA ILE A 122 -2.86 0.59 -2.42
C ILE A 122 -4.36 0.67 -2.17
N SER A 123 -4.83 0.00 -1.12
CA SER A 123 -6.22 0.07 -0.68
C SER A 123 -6.31 1.00 0.53
N VAL A 124 -7.02 2.12 0.37
CA VAL A 124 -7.17 3.17 1.38
C VAL A 124 -8.60 3.66 1.43
N LEU A 125 -9.18 3.76 2.62
CA LEU A 125 -10.56 4.24 2.85
C LEU A 125 -11.62 3.55 1.95
N GLY A 126 -11.38 2.30 1.56
CA GLY A 126 -12.29 1.51 0.71
C GLY A 126 -12.12 1.72 -0.80
N ASP A 127 -11.20 2.57 -1.23
CA ASP A 127 -10.80 2.72 -2.63
C ASP A 127 -9.49 1.97 -2.88
N THR A 128 -9.29 1.48 -4.12
CA THR A 128 -8.04 0.84 -4.53
C THR A 128 -7.38 1.62 -5.65
N LEU A 129 -6.15 2.02 -5.41
CA LEU A 129 -5.29 2.77 -6.31
C LEU A 129 -4.31 1.81 -6.96
N ALA A 130 -4.13 1.89 -8.27
CA ALA A 130 -3.18 1.07 -9.02
C ALA A 130 -1.98 1.91 -9.46
N TYR A 131 -0.80 1.34 -9.32
CA TYR A 131 0.48 1.94 -9.72
C TYR A 131 1.25 0.97 -10.58
N GLU A 132 1.76 1.46 -11.71
CA GLU A 132 2.63 0.71 -12.62
C GLU A 132 4.09 1.14 -12.37
N VAL A 133 4.96 0.19 -12.13
CA VAL A 133 6.39 0.46 -11.93
C VAL A 133 6.98 1.13 -13.16
N ASP A 134 7.46 2.34 -13.01
CA ASP A 134 8.08 3.14 -14.08
C ASP A 134 9.60 3.32 -13.90
N GLN A 135 10.10 3.16 -12.68
CA GLN A 135 11.52 3.34 -12.37
C GLN A 135 11.99 2.38 -11.26
N ILE A 136 13.18 1.81 -11.43
CA ILE A 136 13.89 1.05 -10.39
C ILE A 136 15.30 1.56 -10.30
N LYS A 137 15.72 1.98 -9.10
CA LYS A 137 17.06 2.52 -8.83
C LYS A 137 17.66 1.96 -7.55
N THR A 138 18.99 1.87 -7.52
CA THR A 138 19.75 1.66 -6.30
C THR A 138 20.55 2.92 -6.01
N VAL A 139 20.36 3.50 -4.83
CA VAL A 139 20.94 4.78 -4.43
C VAL A 139 21.61 4.70 -3.06
N LEU A 140 22.45 5.65 -2.73
CA LEU A 140 22.97 5.81 -1.37
C LEU A 140 21.85 6.37 -0.45
N PRO A 141 21.89 6.10 0.88
CA PRO A 141 20.91 6.65 1.82
C PRO A 141 20.80 8.17 1.81
N SER A 142 21.85 8.89 1.44
CA SER A 142 21.88 10.36 1.33
C SER A 142 21.25 10.91 0.05
N GLN A 143 20.96 10.06 -0.93
CA GLN A 143 20.38 10.45 -2.22
C GLN A 143 18.86 10.31 -2.17
N THR A 144 18.16 11.40 -1.91
CA THR A 144 16.70 11.41 -1.71
C THR A 144 15.92 12.09 -2.83
N ASP A 145 16.59 12.59 -3.86
CA ASP A 145 15.95 13.33 -4.97
C ASP A 145 14.88 12.49 -5.70
N ASP A 146 15.08 11.17 -5.79
CA ASP A 146 14.15 10.25 -6.47
C ASP A 146 12.86 9.95 -5.67
N ILE A 147 12.72 10.46 -4.46
CA ILE A 147 11.52 10.30 -3.63
C ILE A 147 10.80 11.63 -3.37
N GLU A 148 11.27 12.73 -3.95
CA GLU A 148 10.64 14.05 -3.85
C GLU A 148 9.37 14.13 -4.73
N ILE A 149 8.47 15.06 -4.38
CA ILE A 149 7.27 15.33 -5.16
C ILE A 149 7.66 15.92 -6.52
N VAL A 150 7.07 15.38 -7.58
CA VAL A 150 7.20 15.87 -8.95
C VAL A 150 5.88 16.51 -9.37
N ASP A 151 5.95 17.77 -9.81
CA ASP A 151 4.75 18.51 -10.20
C ASP A 151 4.00 17.81 -11.35
N GLY A 152 2.68 17.73 -11.20
CA GLY A 152 1.79 17.06 -12.16
C GLY A 152 1.74 15.53 -12.06
N GLU A 153 2.62 14.90 -11.28
CA GLU A 153 2.71 13.43 -11.18
C GLU A 153 2.02 12.88 -9.92
N ASP A 154 1.63 11.61 -9.99
CA ASP A 154 1.11 10.81 -8.85
C ASP A 154 1.98 9.57 -8.72
N TYR A 155 2.89 9.60 -7.75
CA TYR A 155 3.89 8.56 -7.53
C TYR A 155 3.76 7.90 -6.15
N VAL A 156 4.17 6.64 -6.11
CA VAL A 156 4.48 5.90 -4.88
C VAL A 156 5.83 5.23 -5.06
N THR A 157 6.75 5.40 -4.13
CA THR A 157 8.03 4.68 -4.12
C THR A 157 8.09 3.69 -2.96
N LEU A 158 8.32 2.43 -3.29
CA LEU A 158 8.62 1.35 -2.35
C LEU A 158 10.12 1.33 -2.09
N VAL A 159 10.52 1.38 -0.81
CA VAL A 159 11.93 1.50 -0.40
C VAL A 159 12.34 0.34 0.49
N THR A 160 13.47 -0.29 0.17
CA THR A 160 14.10 -1.28 1.05
C THR A 160 15.62 -1.16 1.03
N CYS A 161 16.28 -1.81 1.99
CA CYS A 161 17.74 -1.87 2.04
C CYS A 161 18.29 -2.85 1.01
N THR A 162 19.48 -2.55 0.46
CA THR A 162 20.20 -3.40 -0.49
C THR A 162 21.71 -3.14 -0.40
N PRO A 163 22.60 -4.08 -0.78
CA PRO A 163 22.36 -5.51 -1.03
C PRO A 163 21.85 -6.25 0.20
N TYR A 164 21.26 -7.44 -0.01
CA TYR A 164 20.74 -8.28 1.08
C TYR A 164 21.81 -8.49 2.17
N SER A 165 21.45 -8.34 3.43
CA SER A 165 22.31 -8.39 4.63
C SER A 165 23.39 -7.32 4.73
N VAL A 166 23.78 -6.63 3.65
CA VAL A 166 24.81 -5.57 3.67
C VAL A 166 24.20 -4.20 3.96
N ASN A 167 23.06 -3.89 3.33
CA ASN A 167 22.21 -2.72 3.63
C ASN A 167 22.88 -1.34 3.42
N THR A 168 23.90 -1.24 2.61
CA THR A 168 24.65 0.00 2.36
C THR A 168 23.91 0.98 1.45
N HIS A 169 22.96 0.49 0.66
CA HIS A 169 22.18 1.27 -0.30
C HIS A 169 20.68 1.11 -0.05
N ARG A 170 19.89 1.86 -0.81
CA ARG A 170 18.43 1.74 -0.86
C ARG A 170 18.01 1.32 -2.27
N LEU A 171 17.17 0.29 -2.36
CA LEU A 171 16.45 -0.07 -3.57
C LEU A 171 15.15 0.73 -3.59
N LEU A 172 14.95 1.50 -4.64
CA LEU A 172 13.76 2.29 -4.91
C LEU A 172 13.00 1.65 -6.07
N VAL A 173 11.74 1.27 -5.83
CA VAL A 173 10.82 0.79 -6.85
C VAL A 173 9.67 1.80 -6.92
N ARG A 174 9.71 2.70 -7.91
CA ARG A 174 8.69 3.74 -8.09
C ARG A 174 7.59 3.25 -9.01
N GLY A 175 6.35 3.48 -8.58
CA GLY A 175 5.16 3.31 -9.40
C GLY A 175 4.50 4.65 -9.72
N LYS A 176 4.10 4.81 -10.97
CA LYS A 176 3.26 5.90 -11.46
C LYS A 176 1.80 5.47 -11.45
N ARG A 177 0.90 6.36 -11.05
CA ARG A 177 -0.54 6.10 -11.05
C ARG A 177 -1.01 5.62 -12.42
N THR A 178 -1.80 4.56 -12.44
CA THR A 178 -2.40 4.00 -13.67
C THR A 178 -3.90 3.72 -13.48
N ASP A 179 -4.61 3.51 -14.57
CA ASP A 179 -6.02 3.15 -14.51
C ASP A 179 -6.19 1.76 -13.88
N TYR A 180 -7.09 1.66 -12.91
CA TYR A 180 -7.33 0.42 -12.17
C TYR A 180 -7.82 -0.73 -13.06
N LYS A 181 -8.68 -0.45 -14.05
CA LYS A 181 -9.21 -1.47 -14.96
C LYS A 181 -8.13 -2.01 -15.88
N GLU A 182 -7.21 -1.15 -16.35
CA GLU A 182 -6.07 -1.57 -17.16
C GLU A 182 -5.06 -2.37 -16.31
N ALA A 183 -4.83 -1.96 -15.06
CA ALA A 183 -3.97 -2.68 -14.14
C ALA A 183 -4.47 -4.12 -13.86
N ILE A 184 -5.77 -4.31 -13.64
CA ILE A 184 -6.36 -5.65 -13.42
C ILE A 184 -6.16 -6.56 -14.63
N LYS A 185 -6.21 -6.04 -15.85
CA LYS A 185 -5.96 -6.85 -17.06
C LYS A 185 -4.54 -7.42 -17.09
N LYS A 186 -3.57 -6.71 -16.50
CA LYS A 186 -2.17 -7.17 -16.35
C LYS A 186 -1.98 -8.18 -15.21
N THR A 187 -2.90 -8.21 -14.23
CA THR A 187 -2.83 -9.08 -13.03
C THR A 187 -4.14 -9.85 -12.76
N PRO A 188 -4.72 -10.56 -13.75
CA PRO A 188 -6.10 -11.06 -13.69
C PRO A 188 -6.35 -12.12 -12.60
N ASN A 189 -5.33 -12.88 -12.18
CA ASN A 189 -5.50 -14.01 -11.25
C ASN A 189 -5.38 -13.61 -9.77
N GLU A 190 -5.03 -12.37 -9.46
CA GLU A 190 -4.56 -11.98 -8.13
C GLU A 190 -5.49 -11.00 -7.42
N VAL A 191 -6.30 -10.26 -8.19
CA VAL A 191 -7.27 -9.29 -7.64
C VAL A 191 -8.60 -9.97 -7.26
N ASN A 192 -8.94 -11.10 -7.88
CA ASN A 192 -10.20 -11.83 -7.65
C ASN A 192 -10.23 -12.64 -6.33
N ASN A 193 -9.13 -12.77 -5.61
CA ASN A 193 -9.08 -13.52 -4.35
C ASN A 193 -9.54 -12.70 -3.12
N ASP A 194 -9.89 -11.43 -3.27
CA ASP A 194 -10.20 -10.54 -2.15
C ASP A 194 -11.70 -10.34 -1.88
N ILE A 195 -12.61 -11.00 -2.61
CA ILE A 195 -13.97 -11.15 -2.13
C ILE A 195 -13.95 -12.26 -1.07
N HIS A 196 -13.51 -11.92 0.12
CA HIS A 196 -13.66 -12.77 1.29
C HIS A 196 -15.16 -12.83 1.64
N ILE A 197 -15.89 -13.69 0.92
CA ILE A 197 -17.28 -14.01 1.28
C ILE A 197 -17.19 -14.75 2.62
N PRO A 198 -17.69 -14.16 3.71
CA PRO A 198 -17.69 -14.81 5.02
C PRO A 198 -18.25 -16.24 4.92
N TYR A 199 -17.69 -17.15 5.67
CA TYR A 199 -18.11 -18.56 5.66
C TYR A 199 -19.61 -18.71 5.89
N GLU A 200 -20.20 -17.85 6.72
CA GLU A 200 -21.64 -17.82 6.99
C GLU A 200 -22.46 -17.50 5.72
N VAL A 201 -21.95 -16.60 4.85
CA VAL A 201 -22.63 -16.27 3.58
C VAL A 201 -22.54 -17.42 2.59
N LYS A 202 -21.39 -18.13 2.55
CA LYS A 202 -21.24 -19.35 1.73
C LYS A 202 -22.22 -20.46 2.18
N LEU A 203 -22.37 -20.65 3.48
CA LEU A 203 -23.33 -21.61 4.05
C LEU A 203 -24.78 -21.21 3.75
N ALA A 204 -25.12 -19.93 3.85
CA ALA A 204 -26.45 -19.43 3.50
C ALA A 204 -26.78 -19.71 2.03
N PHE A 205 -25.88 -19.45 1.09
CA PHE A 205 -26.07 -19.77 -0.33
C PHE A 205 -26.25 -21.28 -0.56
N LEU A 206 -25.46 -22.11 0.12
CA LEU A 206 -25.56 -23.57 0.01
C LEU A 206 -26.94 -24.08 0.53
N SER A 207 -27.42 -23.54 1.62
CA SER A 207 -28.74 -23.87 2.18
C SER A 207 -29.89 -23.48 1.25
N PHE A 208 -29.82 -22.32 0.60
CA PHE A 208 -30.83 -21.91 -0.40
C PHE A 208 -30.86 -22.85 -1.61
N ILE A 209 -29.69 -23.31 -2.08
CA ILE A 209 -29.61 -24.26 -3.20
C ILE A 209 -30.25 -25.60 -2.80
N ILE A 210 -29.94 -26.11 -1.61
CA ILE A 210 -30.50 -27.39 -1.10
C ILE A 210 -32.02 -27.29 -0.94
N ILE A 211 -32.53 -26.21 -0.36
CA ILE A 211 -33.97 -25.98 -0.21
C ILE A 211 -34.65 -25.90 -1.59
N GLY A 212 -34.03 -25.21 -2.55
CA GLY A 212 -34.55 -25.14 -3.92
C GLY A 212 -34.65 -26.51 -4.60
N ILE A 213 -33.64 -27.37 -4.42
CA ILE A 213 -33.63 -28.72 -4.94
C ILE A 213 -34.75 -29.58 -4.28
N ILE A 214 -34.92 -29.47 -2.97
CA ILE A 214 -35.96 -30.20 -2.22
C ILE A 214 -37.35 -29.78 -2.71
N ILE A 215 -37.61 -28.47 -2.87
CA ILE A 215 -38.89 -27.96 -3.37
C ILE A 215 -39.13 -28.42 -4.81
N PHE A 216 -38.10 -28.42 -5.66
CA PHE A 216 -38.20 -28.88 -7.04
C PHE A 216 -38.55 -30.40 -7.13
N ILE A 217 -37.93 -31.21 -6.29
CA ILE A 217 -38.22 -32.69 -6.23
C ILE A 217 -39.65 -32.89 -5.70
N TRP A 218 -40.09 -32.12 -4.71
CA TRP A 218 -41.42 -32.23 -4.12
C TRP A 218 -42.56 -31.84 -5.09
N ARG A 219 -42.29 -30.83 -5.96
CA ARG A 219 -43.23 -30.42 -7.02
C ARG A 219 -43.32 -31.38 -8.20
N ARG A 220 -42.37 -32.28 -8.36
CA ARG A 220 -42.37 -33.29 -9.42
C ARG A 220 -42.94 -34.69 -8.97
N ARG A 221 -43.27 -34.85 -7.71
CA ARG A 221 -44.04 -35.98 -7.20
C ARG A 221 -45.51 -35.61 -7.05
#